data_c9369f4e323303d9f75c8c6ad2bea7e1
#
_entry.id   c9369f4e323303d9f75c8c6ad2bea7e1
#
_cell.length_a   1.000
_cell.length_b   1.000
_cell.length_c   1.000
_cell.angle_alpha   90.00
_cell.angle_beta   90.00
_cell.angle_gamma   90.00
#
_symmetry.space_group_name_H-M   'P 1'
#
loop_
_entity.id
_entity.type
_entity.pdbx_description
1 polymer ?
#
loop_
_entity_poly.entity_id
_entity_poly.type
_entity_poly.pdbx_seq_one_letter_code
_entity_poly.pdbx_strand_id
1 'polypeptide(L)'
;MHRDSPADLSAATRLTLRTVWISDLHLGTPGCQARRLLDFLRHVECDTLFLVGDIIDGWQLKRQWYWPQAHNDVVQKLLRMARKGTRVIFVPGNHDEFARRYVQHNFGGVEVAEEWIHETADGRRLWVIQSRRPSAVTCTQSWTTSTPPKLCCT
;
A
#
# COMPACT_ATOMS: atom_id res chain seq x y z
N MET A 1 -34.15 27.51 30.96
CA MET A 1 -32.74 26.99 30.95
C MET A 1 -32.60 25.97 29.85
N HIS A 2 -32.23 26.43 28.67
CA HIS A 2 -31.95 25.58 27.51
C HIS A 2 -30.48 25.19 27.62
N ARG A 3 -30.21 23.87 27.78
CA ARG A 3 -28.86 23.35 27.69
C ARG A 3 -28.59 23.04 26.21
N ASP A 4 -27.84 23.91 25.56
CA ASP A 4 -27.24 23.64 24.29
C ASP A 4 -26.23 22.47 24.49
N SER A 5 -26.56 21.31 23.95
CA SER A 5 -25.61 20.23 23.82
C SER A 5 -24.54 20.64 22.80
N PRO A 6 -23.25 20.47 23.10
CA PRO A 6 -22.22 20.67 22.08
C PRO A 6 -22.41 19.66 20.96
N ALA A 7 -22.62 20.17 19.74
CA ALA A 7 -22.69 19.38 18.53
C ALA A 7 -21.47 18.49 18.46
N ASP A 8 -21.72 17.21 18.26
CA ASP A 8 -20.72 16.17 18.04
C ASP A 8 -19.88 16.50 16.80
N LEU A 9 -18.69 17.03 17.01
CA LEU A 9 -17.68 17.32 15.99
C LEU A 9 -16.96 16.05 15.49
N SER A 10 -17.51 14.87 15.74
CA SER A 10 -16.86 13.58 15.42
C SER A 10 -17.22 13.01 14.04
N ALA A 11 -17.92 13.72 13.20
CA ALA A 11 -18.07 13.36 11.79
C ALA A 11 -16.87 13.87 10.98
N ALA A 12 -15.66 13.40 11.32
CA ALA A 12 -14.51 13.58 10.45
C ALA A 12 -14.88 13.08 9.05
N THR A 13 -14.93 13.98 8.08
CA THR A 13 -15.30 13.71 6.69
C THR A 13 -14.39 12.59 6.17
N ARG A 14 -14.92 11.39 5.95
CA ARG A 14 -14.18 10.28 5.35
C ARG A 14 -13.97 10.56 3.88
N LEU A 15 -12.75 10.45 3.44
CA LEU A 15 -12.38 10.58 2.05
C LEU A 15 -12.61 9.23 1.35
N THR A 16 -13.56 9.18 0.41
CA THR A 16 -13.83 7.99 -0.41
C THR A 16 -13.07 8.09 -1.72
N LEU A 17 -12.19 7.13 -1.97
CA LEU A 17 -11.32 7.08 -3.15
C LEU A 17 -11.52 5.74 -3.88
N ARG A 18 -11.33 5.72 -5.19
CA ARG A 18 -11.31 4.46 -5.95
C ARG A 18 -10.05 3.68 -5.67
N THR A 19 -8.92 4.35 -5.75
CA THR A 19 -7.61 3.69 -5.61
C THR A 19 -6.65 4.55 -4.81
N VAL A 20 -5.89 3.91 -3.95
CA VAL A 20 -4.82 4.50 -3.15
C VAL A 20 -3.54 3.72 -3.40
N TRP A 21 -2.42 4.42 -3.58
CA TRP A 21 -1.08 3.84 -3.67
C TRP A 21 -0.25 4.31 -2.48
N ILE A 22 0.42 3.36 -1.86
CA ILE A 22 1.34 3.58 -0.74
C ILE A 22 2.64 2.87 -1.07
N SER A 23 3.77 3.57 -0.94
CA SER A 23 5.10 3.03 -1.15
C SER A 23 6.05 3.45 -0.04
N ASP A 24 7.22 2.81 0.03
CA ASP A 24 8.36 3.23 0.85
C ASP A 24 8.03 3.48 2.33
N LEU A 25 7.25 2.58 2.94
CA LEU A 25 6.88 2.68 4.35
C LEU A 25 8.01 2.31 5.30
N HIS A 26 8.81 1.32 4.92
CA HIS A 26 9.90 0.77 5.71
C HIS A 26 9.48 0.41 7.15
N LEU A 27 8.37 -0.34 7.30
CA LEU A 27 8.01 -0.94 8.58
C LEU A 27 9.16 -1.81 9.07
N GLY A 28 9.57 -1.63 10.31
CA GLY A 28 10.76 -2.27 10.87
C GLY A 28 11.92 -1.31 11.06
N THR A 29 11.75 -0.03 10.70
CA THR A 29 12.75 1.02 10.91
C THR A 29 12.26 2.11 11.86
N PRO A 30 13.15 2.76 12.63
CA PRO A 30 12.76 3.89 13.50
C PRO A 30 12.25 5.11 12.73
N GLY A 31 12.64 5.27 11.46
CA GLY A 31 12.23 6.38 10.59
C GLY A 31 10.83 6.26 10.02
N CYS A 32 10.19 5.10 10.16
CA CYS A 32 8.86 4.85 9.62
C CYS A 32 7.80 5.77 10.25
N GLN A 33 6.98 6.41 9.41
CA GLN A 33 5.92 7.32 9.82
C GLN A 33 4.58 6.57 10.10
N ALA A 34 4.63 5.43 10.77
CA ALA A 34 3.51 4.53 10.99
C ALA A 34 2.28 5.23 11.60
N ARG A 35 2.48 6.14 12.56
CA ARG A 35 1.37 6.87 13.19
C ARG A 35 0.64 7.79 12.22
N ARG A 36 1.37 8.50 11.35
CA ARG A 36 0.78 9.36 10.31
C ARG A 36 0.01 8.53 9.28
N LEU A 37 0.57 7.39 8.90
CA LEU A 37 -0.12 6.46 8.03
C LEU A 37 -1.40 5.92 8.65
N LEU A 38 -1.38 5.54 9.92
CA LEU A 38 -2.58 5.09 10.64
C LEU A 38 -3.66 6.17 10.67
N ASP A 39 -3.27 7.41 10.90
CA ASP A 39 -4.19 8.53 10.89
C ASP A 39 -4.82 8.71 9.50
N PHE A 40 -4.02 8.72 8.46
CA PHE A 40 -4.50 8.75 7.07
C PHE A 40 -5.48 7.59 6.78
N LEU A 41 -5.10 6.35 7.09
CA LEU A 41 -5.92 5.18 6.84
C LEU A 41 -7.23 5.14 7.65
N ARG A 42 -7.34 5.88 8.75
CA ARG A 42 -8.59 6.02 9.52
C ARG A 42 -9.63 6.87 8.79
N HIS A 43 -9.16 7.87 8.04
CA HIS A 43 -10.01 8.84 7.37
C HIS A 43 -10.24 8.52 5.88
N VAL A 44 -9.66 7.43 5.37
CA VAL A 44 -9.77 7.00 3.97
C VAL A 44 -10.54 5.69 3.87
N GLU A 45 -11.47 5.65 2.92
CA GLU A 45 -12.10 4.44 2.38
C GLU A 45 -11.76 4.34 0.89
N CYS A 46 -11.38 3.17 0.42
CA CYS A 46 -11.06 2.97 -1.00
C CYS A 46 -11.46 1.58 -1.46
N ASP A 47 -11.74 1.46 -2.78
CA ASP A 47 -12.04 0.17 -3.41
C ASP A 47 -10.77 -0.67 -3.55
N THR A 48 -9.66 -0.04 -3.93
CA THR A 48 -8.37 -0.71 -4.14
C THR A 48 -7.24 0.03 -3.43
N LEU A 49 -6.41 -0.71 -2.73
CA LEU A 49 -5.20 -0.23 -2.07
C LEU A 49 -3.99 -0.98 -2.59
N PHE A 50 -3.06 -0.28 -3.22
CA PHE A 50 -1.77 -0.82 -3.63
C PHE A 50 -0.70 -0.49 -2.59
N LEU A 51 0.04 -1.51 -2.17
CA LEU A 51 1.25 -1.42 -1.37
C LEU A 51 2.41 -1.74 -2.30
N VAL A 52 3.18 -0.73 -2.71
CA VAL A 52 4.15 -0.86 -3.81
C VAL A 52 5.55 -0.61 -3.32
N GLY A 53 6.27 -1.69 -3.09
CA GLY A 53 7.68 -1.69 -2.71
C GLY A 53 8.00 -1.13 -1.32
N ASP A 54 8.95 -1.79 -0.70
CA ASP A 54 9.58 -1.36 0.55
C ASP A 54 8.59 -1.03 1.68
N ILE A 55 7.57 -1.88 1.79
CA ILE A 55 6.53 -1.79 2.82
C ILE A 55 7.08 -2.28 4.16
N ILE A 56 7.79 -3.42 4.14
CA ILE A 56 8.46 -3.99 5.32
C ILE A 56 9.95 -4.04 5.05
N ASP A 57 10.75 -3.40 5.90
CA ASP A 57 12.21 -3.44 5.75
C ASP A 57 12.79 -4.75 6.31
N GLY A 58 12.76 -5.78 5.49
CA GLY A 58 13.30 -7.10 5.85
C GLY A 58 14.81 -7.09 6.05
N TRP A 59 15.55 -6.17 5.42
CA TRP A 59 16.98 -6.05 5.62
C TRP A 59 17.31 -5.48 7.00
N GLN A 60 16.61 -4.43 7.41
CA GLN A 60 16.78 -3.85 8.73
C GLN A 60 16.36 -4.81 9.84
N LEU A 61 15.24 -5.50 9.67
CA LEU A 61 14.74 -6.48 10.64
C LEU A 61 15.70 -7.66 10.84
N LYS A 62 16.44 -8.08 9.80
CA LYS A 62 17.48 -9.11 9.91
C LYS A 62 18.71 -8.62 10.69
N ARG A 63 19.01 -7.31 10.62
CA ARG A 63 20.15 -6.73 11.33
C ARG A 63 19.83 -6.44 12.77
N GLN A 64 18.67 -5.85 13.03
CA GLN A 64 18.19 -5.48 14.35
C GLN A 64 16.67 -5.50 14.35
N TRP A 65 16.09 -6.31 15.22
CA TRP A 65 14.64 -6.36 15.37
C TRP A 65 14.11 -5.07 15.96
N TYR A 66 13.27 -4.37 15.21
CA TYR A 66 12.57 -3.18 15.65
C TYR A 66 11.11 -3.24 15.15
N TRP A 67 10.19 -3.52 16.06
CA TRP A 67 8.77 -3.66 15.71
C TRP A 67 7.88 -3.06 16.80
N PRO A 68 7.75 -1.70 16.87
CA PRO A 68 6.89 -1.04 17.83
C PRO A 68 5.42 -1.32 17.54
N GLN A 69 4.56 -1.11 18.54
CA GLN A 69 3.13 -1.34 18.44
C GLN A 69 2.50 -0.63 17.22
N ALA A 70 2.93 0.58 16.90
CA ALA A 70 2.41 1.32 15.75
C ALA A 70 2.60 0.59 14.40
N HIS A 71 3.70 -0.17 14.23
CA HIS A 71 3.90 -0.99 13.03
C HIS A 71 2.91 -2.15 12.98
N ASN A 72 2.68 -2.80 14.12
CA ASN A 72 1.67 -3.85 14.23
C ASN A 72 0.26 -3.31 13.91
N ASP A 73 -0.06 -2.11 14.42
CA ASP A 73 -1.36 -1.46 14.19
C ASP A 73 -1.59 -1.14 12.69
N VAL A 74 -0.52 -0.76 11.96
CA VAL A 74 -0.59 -0.59 10.49
C VAL A 74 -0.98 -1.90 9.82
N VAL A 75 -0.28 -2.99 10.12
CA VAL A 75 -0.57 -4.31 9.54
C VAL A 75 -2.01 -4.73 9.85
N GLN A 76 -2.44 -4.60 11.09
CA GLN A 76 -3.82 -4.91 11.49
C GLN A 76 -4.85 -4.04 10.77
N LYS A 77 -4.54 -2.74 10.57
CA LYS A 77 -5.43 -1.84 9.82
C LYS A 77 -5.58 -2.27 8.38
N LEU A 78 -4.48 -2.63 7.69
CA LEU A 78 -4.49 -3.12 6.31
C LEU A 78 -5.31 -4.41 6.17
N LEU A 79 -5.10 -5.39 7.06
CA LEU A 79 -5.88 -6.62 7.10
C LEU A 79 -7.37 -6.36 7.39
N ARG A 80 -7.68 -5.37 8.22
CA ARG A 80 -9.06 -4.97 8.50
C ARG A 80 -9.73 -4.34 7.28
N MET A 81 -9.00 -3.51 6.51
CA MET A 81 -9.49 -2.94 5.27
C MET A 81 -9.80 -4.04 4.25
N ALA A 82 -8.90 -5.00 4.07
CA ALA A 82 -9.10 -6.15 3.20
C ALA A 82 -10.37 -6.94 3.59
N ARG A 83 -10.57 -7.23 4.88
CA ARG A 83 -11.78 -7.92 5.38
C ARG A 83 -13.08 -7.12 5.21
N LYS A 84 -12.98 -5.79 5.10
CA LYS A 84 -14.12 -4.90 4.85
C LYS A 84 -14.45 -4.71 3.36
N GLY A 85 -13.70 -5.37 2.48
CA GLY A 85 -13.96 -5.36 1.04
C GLY A 85 -13.03 -4.48 0.23
N THR A 86 -12.08 -3.77 0.83
CA THR A 86 -11.01 -3.10 0.08
C THR A 86 -10.11 -4.16 -0.55
N ARG A 87 -9.89 -4.10 -1.84
CA ARG A 87 -8.91 -4.96 -2.51
C ARG A 87 -7.51 -4.48 -2.20
N VAL A 88 -6.75 -5.23 -1.42
CA VAL A 88 -5.38 -4.87 -1.03
C VAL A 88 -4.40 -5.72 -1.82
N ILE A 89 -3.54 -5.06 -2.61
CA ILE A 89 -2.55 -5.69 -3.46
C ILE A 89 -1.16 -5.25 -3.00
N PHE A 90 -0.31 -6.21 -2.68
CA PHE A 90 1.07 -5.97 -2.27
C PHE A 90 2.02 -6.39 -3.40
N VAL A 91 2.78 -5.43 -3.91
CA VAL A 91 3.85 -5.62 -4.89
C VAL A 91 5.18 -5.41 -4.19
N PRO A 92 5.91 -6.49 -3.82
CA PRO A 92 7.12 -6.40 -3.01
C PRO A 92 8.27 -5.66 -3.70
N GLY A 93 8.98 -4.82 -2.93
CA GLY A 93 10.20 -4.16 -3.32
C GLY A 93 11.47 -4.98 -3.07
N ASN A 94 12.61 -4.32 -3.07
CA ASN A 94 13.90 -4.96 -2.77
C ASN A 94 14.09 -5.20 -1.26
N HIS A 95 13.55 -4.33 -0.39
CA HIS A 95 13.56 -4.55 1.05
C HIS A 95 12.57 -5.64 1.48
N ASP A 96 11.52 -5.86 0.69
CA ASP A 96 10.50 -6.90 0.91
C ASP A 96 10.79 -8.20 0.12
N GLU A 97 12.00 -8.44 -0.34
CA GLU A 97 12.33 -9.58 -1.21
C GLU A 97 11.83 -10.92 -0.66
N PHE A 98 11.76 -11.07 0.65
CA PHE A 98 11.22 -12.27 1.29
C PHE A 98 9.75 -12.53 0.91
N ALA A 99 8.97 -11.48 0.64
CA ALA A 99 7.57 -11.60 0.26
C ALA A 99 7.38 -12.10 -1.18
N ARG A 100 8.39 -11.99 -2.05
CA ARG A 100 8.33 -12.51 -3.43
C ARG A 100 8.14 -14.02 -3.51
N ARG A 101 8.54 -14.76 -2.46
CA ARG A 101 8.29 -16.20 -2.36
C ARG A 101 6.82 -16.56 -2.24
N TYR A 102 5.99 -15.57 -1.91
CA TYR A 102 4.56 -15.72 -1.67
C TYR A 102 3.71 -15.06 -2.74
N VAL A 103 4.29 -14.75 -3.89
CA VAL A 103 3.54 -14.28 -5.07
C VAL A 103 2.44 -15.29 -5.41
N GLN A 104 1.27 -14.79 -5.81
CA GLN A 104 0.04 -15.55 -6.05
C GLN A 104 -0.63 -16.12 -4.78
N HIS A 105 -0.14 -15.77 -3.59
CA HIS A 105 -0.79 -16.12 -2.34
C HIS A 105 -1.61 -14.95 -1.79
N ASN A 106 -2.60 -15.29 -0.98
CA ASN A 106 -3.45 -14.34 -0.28
C ASN A 106 -3.27 -14.49 1.23
N PHE A 107 -2.93 -13.41 1.90
CA PHE A 107 -2.75 -13.37 3.35
C PHE A 107 -3.83 -12.50 3.99
N GLY A 108 -4.89 -13.13 4.48
CA GLY A 108 -5.96 -12.42 5.19
C GLY A 108 -6.69 -11.36 4.34
N GLY A 109 -6.74 -11.56 3.01
CA GLY A 109 -7.32 -10.64 2.05
C GLY A 109 -6.30 -9.73 1.33
N VAL A 110 -5.01 -9.83 1.67
CA VAL A 110 -3.93 -9.14 0.95
C VAL A 110 -3.38 -10.07 -0.13
N GLU A 111 -3.51 -9.67 -1.39
CA GLU A 111 -2.95 -10.38 -2.54
C GLU A 111 -1.48 -9.99 -2.74
N VAL A 112 -0.58 -10.96 -2.87
CA VAL A 112 0.82 -10.69 -3.20
C VAL A 112 1.04 -10.94 -4.69
N ALA A 113 1.49 -9.91 -5.39
CA ALA A 113 1.75 -9.97 -6.83
C ALA A 113 3.16 -9.45 -7.16
N GLU A 114 3.78 -9.97 -8.19
CA GLU A 114 5.07 -9.45 -8.68
C GLU A 114 4.88 -8.13 -9.44
N GLU A 115 3.79 -8.03 -10.17
CA GLU A 115 3.34 -6.87 -10.93
C GLU A 115 1.83 -6.87 -11.03
N TRP A 116 1.24 -5.72 -11.36
CA TRP A 116 -0.20 -5.59 -11.51
C TRP A 116 -0.57 -4.65 -12.63
N ILE A 117 -1.61 -4.98 -13.40
CA ILE A 117 -2.22 -4.05 -14.35
C ILE A 117 -3.51 -3.52 -13.72
N HIS A 118 -3.51 -2.24 -13.40
CA HIS A 118 -4.68 -1.53 -12.89
C HIS A 118 -5.39 -0.79 -13.99
N GLU A 119 -6.70 -1.00 -14.12
CA GLU A 119 -7.54 -0.27 -15.05
C GLU A 119 -8.23 0.90 -14.33
N THR A 120 -8.01 2.11 -14.85
CA THR A 120 -8.60 3.34 -14.31
C THR A 120 -10.03 3.51 -14.81
N ALA A 121 -10.79 4.46 -14.21
CA ALA A 121 -12.18 4.73 -14.58
C ALA A 121 -12.38 5.16 -16.03
N ASP A 122 -11.36 5.80 -16.60
CA ASP A 122 -11.34 6.28 -18.00
C ASP A 122 -10.76 5.23 -18.97
N GLY A 123 -10.63 3.98 -18.52
CA GLY A 123 -10.17 2.85 -19.34
C GLY A 123 -8.66 2.80 -19.59
N ARG A 124 -7.87 3.67 -18.96
CA ARG A 124 -6.41 3.59 -19.05
C ARG A 124 -5.88 2.43 -18.21
N ARG A 125 -4.83 1.79 -18.70
CA ARG A 125 -4.16 0.70 -18.02
C ARG A 125 -2.85 1.21 -17.42
N LEU A 126 -2.70 1.06 -16.11
CA LEU A 126 -1.50 1.40 -15.37
C LEU A 126 -0.76 0.12 -15.01
N TRP A 127 0.50 0.05 -15.38
CA TRP A 127 1.35 -1.06 -14.98
C TRP A 127 2.02 -0.72 -13.65
N VAL A 128 1.65 -1.46 -12.61
CA VAL A 128 2.16 -1.31 -11.25
C VAL A 128 3.30 -2.30 -11.07
N ILE A 129 4.51 -1.81 -10.92
CA ILE A 129 5.72 -2.60 -10.76
C ILE A 129 6.69 -1.87 -9.84
N GLN A 130 7.42 -2.63 -9.03
CA GLN A 130 8.55 -2.11 -8.28
C GLN A 130 9.85 -2.43 -9.01
N SER A 131 10.68 -1.40 -9.25
CA SER A 131 12.00 -1.58 -9.85
C SER A 131 12.92 -2.39 -8.93
N ARG A 132 13.69 -3.29 -9.51
CA ARG A 132 14.70 -4.09 -8.79
C ARG A 132 15.99 -3.31 -8.50
N ARG A 133 16.10 -2.07 -8.97
CA ARG A 133 17.29 -1.21 -8.73
C ARG A 133 17.13 -0.43 -7.43
N PRO A 134 18.20 -0.26 -6.62
CA PRO A 134 18.13 0.36 -5.28
C PRO A 134 17.71 1.84 -5.24
N SER A 135 17.43 2.47 -6.36
CA SER A 135 17.14 3.92 -6.43
C SER A 135 16.15 4.32 -7.52
N ALA A 136 15.29 3.44 -7.96
CA ALA A 136 14.31 3.78 -8.99
C ALA A 136 12.90 3.88 -8.42
N VAL A 137 12.40 5.08 -8.44
CA VAL A 137 11.00 5.44 -8.16
C VAL A 137 10.05 4.63 -9.04
N THR A 138 8.92 4.23 -8.49
CA THR A 138 7.78 3.60 -9.16
C THR A 138 7.52 4.24 -10.52
N CYS A 139 7.75 3.52 -11.60
CA CYS A 139 7.41 3.99 -12.94
C CYS A 139 5.96 3.64 -13.25
N THR A 140 5.07 4.61 -13.16
CA THR A 140 3.72 4.50 -13.70
C THR A 140 3.75 4.95 -15.16
N GLN A 141 3.72 4.02 -16.11
CA GLN A 141 3.53 4.35 -17.52
C GLN A 141 2.07 4.14 -17.91
N SER A 142 1.45 5.19 -18.44
CA SER A 142 0.12 5.10 -19.04
C SER A 142 0.26 4.56 -20.47
N TRP A 143 -0.36 3.43 -20.73
CA TRP A 143 -0.41 2.83 -22.07
C TRP A 143 -1.76 3.11 -22.72
N THR A 144 -1.74 3.73 -23.87
CA THR A 144 -2.86 3.75 -24.80
C THR A 144 -2.60 2.68 -25.84
N THR A 145 -3.49 1.68 -25.89
CA THR A 145 -3.70 0.65 -26.93
C THR A 145 -2.49 -0.10 -27.47
N SER A 146 -2.65 -1.43 -27.40
CA SER A 146 -2.01 -2.50 -28.17
C SER A 146 -0.50 -2.70 -28.06
N THR A 147 -0.15 -3.86 -27.50
CA THR A 147 1.14 -4.55 -27.46
C THR A 147 2.13 -4.05 -26.39
N PRO A 148 2.53 -4.92 -25.44
CA PRO A 148 3.58 -4.58 -24.51
C PRO A 148 4.91 -4.43 -25.26
N PRO A 149 5.70 -3.37 -25.00
CA PRO A 149 7.02 -3.25 -25.59
C PRO A 149 7.93 -4.32 -25.00
N LYS A 150 8.71 -4.92 -25.87
CA LYS A 150 9.85 -5.73 -25.46
C LYS A 150 10.83 -4.82 -24.71
N LEU A 151 11.12 -5.16 -23.44
CA LEU A 151 12.17 -4.49 -22.67
C LEU A 151 13.49 -4.60 -23.45
N CYS A 152 13.96 -3.46 -23.97
CA CYS A 152 15.37 -3.30 -24.30
C CYS A 152 16.10 -2.96 -23.00
N CYS A 153 16.75 -3.95 -22.40
CA CYS A 153 17.81 -3.72 -21.43
C CYS A 153 19.08 -3.36 -22.21
N THR A 154 19.53 -2.16 -22.11
CA THR A 154 20.93 -1.79 -22.32
C THR A 154 21.50 -1.26 -21.01
#